data_b1c884647d2d9e17978e3ae0fca13b33
#
_entry.id   b1c884647d2d9e17978e3ae0fca13b33
#
_cell.length_a   1.000
_cell.length_b   1.000
_cell.length_c   1.000
_cell.angle_alpha   90.00
_cell.angle_beta   90.00
_cell.angle_gamma   90.00
#
_symmetry.space_group_name_H-M   'P 1'
#
loop_
_entity.id
_entity.type
_entity.pdbx_description
1 polymer ?
#
loop_
_entity_poly.entity_id
_entity_poly.type
_entity_poly.pdbx_seq_one_letter_code
_entity_poly.pdbx_strand_id
1 'polypeptide(L)'
;MNQNKRFRQSRDGYAFDENENSWHISKDITINFSQAVLDIDHKTLEGFKKTLATYAEKYSSYHTFNMHRRFQEFVISTKSNIIDTSVIINWKATLGKEREWHLGALKGFLLSWHEYGYSGVDKSVVSLLESFTLSGNEKGKSVLR
;
A
#
# COMPACT_ATOMS: atom_id res chain seq x y z
N MET A 1 -15.10 25.98 -0.88
CA MET A 1 -15.89 24.97 -0.29
C MET A 1 -15.11 23.83 0.21
N ASN A 2 -15.50 23.39 1.34
CA ASN A 2 -14.74 22.35 2.02
C ASN A 2 -15.38 20.97 1.96
N GLN A 3 -16.39 20.82 1.12
CA GLN A 3 -17.06 19.54 1.02
C GLN A 3 -16.14 18.41 0.62
N ASN A 4 -15.07 18.73 -0.14
CA ASN A 4 -14.18 17.70 -0.62
C ASN A 4 -13.05 17.35 0.34
N LYS A 5 -12.95 18.07 1.43
CA LYS A 5 -11.91 17.78 2.40
C LYS A 5 -12.27 16.56 3.23
N ARG A 6 -11.28 15.74 3.50
CA ARG A 6 -11.46 14.54 4.29
C ARG A 6 -10.43 14.50 5.37
N PHE A 7 -10.75 15.10 6.51
CA PHE A 7 -9.82 15.16 7.62
C PHE A 7 -9.82 13.87 8.40
N ARG A 8 -8.63 13.39 8.65
CA ARG A 8 -8.37 12.23 9.47
C ARG A 8 -7.38 12.63 10.54
N GLN A 9 -7.23 11.79 11.54
CA GLN A 9 -6.26 12.03 12.59
C GLN A 9 -5.33 10.85 12.67
N SER A 10 -4.03 11.10 12.54
CA SER A 10 -3.05 10.03 12.62
C SER A 10 -3.01 9.46 14.04
N ARG A 11 -2.40 8.31 14.19
CA ARG A 11 -2.24 7.67 15.48
C ARG A 11 -1.53 8.59 16.47
N ASP A 12 -0.63 9.43 15.99
CA ASP A 12 0.09 10.38 16.83
C ASP A 12 -0.70 11.66 17.08
N GLY A 13 -1.91 11.77 16.58
CA GLY A 13 -2.79 12.89 16.88
C GLY A 13 -2.75 14.04 15.89
N TYR A 14 -2.09 13.87 14.75
CA TYR A 14 -1.97 14.93 13.75
C TYR A 14 -3.12 14.84 12.77
N ALA A 15 -3.83 15.94 12.56
CA ALA A 15 -4.91 16.00 11.58
C ALA A 15 -4.32 16.17 10.20
N PHE A 16 -4.86 15.45 9.23
CA PHE A 16 -4.44 15.59 7.84
C PHE A 16 -5.65 15.39 6.94
N ASP A 17 -5.58 15.95 5.72
CA ASP A 17 -6.65 15.81 4.73
C ASP A 17 -6.24 14.73 3.75
N GLU A 18 -6.98 13.64 3.69
CA GLU A 18 -6.60 12.52 2.82
C GLU A 18 -6.60 12.90 1.34
N ASN A 19 -7.28 13.99 0.96
CA ASN A 19 -7.30 14.43 -0.43
C ASN A 19 -6.08 15.24 -0.82
N GLU A 20 -5.29 15.68 0.15
CA GLU A 20 -4.06 16.41 -0.14
C GLU A 20 -2.96 15.47 -0.58
N ASN A 21 -1.95 16.02 -1.24
CA ASN A 21 -0.83 15.21 -1.73
C ASN A 21 0.36 15.22 -0.79
N SER A 22 0.17 15.76 0.40
CA SER A 22 1.20 15.78 1.43
C SER A 22 0.50 15.69 2.78
N TRP A 23 0.92 14.72 3.60
CA TRP A 23 0.31 14.48 4.90
C TRP A 23 1.36 14.56 5.99
N HIS A 24 1.23 15.52 6.90
CA HIS A 24 2.10 15.60 8.07
C HIS A 24 1.44 14.79 9.18
N ILE A 25 1.93 13.58 9.43
CA ILE A 25 1.24 12.61 10.30
C ILE A 25 1.93 12.38 11.63
N SER A 26 3.13 12.94 11.82
CA SER A 26 3.76 12.96 13.14
C SER A 26 4.76 14.10 13.15
N LYS A 27 5.37 14.31 14.32
CA LYS A 27 6.32 15.40 14.45
C LYS A 27 7.41 15.36 13.37
N ASP A 28 7.89 14.17 13.06
CA ASP A 28 9.04 14.03 12.16
C ASP A 28 8.71 13.41 10.83
N ILE A 29 7.45 13.03 10.58
CA ILE A 29 7.11 12.29 9.36
C ILE A 29 6.04 13.01 8.57
N THR A 30 6.40 13.32 7.33
CA THR A 30 5.47 13.84 6.34
C THR A 30 5.52 12.90 5.15
N ILE A 31 4.36 12.46 4.69
CA ILE A 31 4.27 11.65 3.48
C ILE A 31 3.99 12.58 2.32
N ASN A 32 4.93 12.65 1.39
CA ASN A 32 4.77 13.42 0.17
C ASN A 32 4.55 12.44 -0.97
N PHE A 33 3.35 12.47 -1.57
CA PHE A 33 3.04 11.54 -2.64
C PHE A 33 3.84 11.88 -3.88
N SER A 34 4.57 10.90 -4.40
CA SER A 34 5.40 11.12 -5.58
C SER A 34 4.53 11.24 -6.82
N GLN A 35 5.07 11.90 -7.84
CA GLN A 35 4.33 12.07 -9.08
C GLN A 35 3.98 10.71 -9.70
N ALA A 36 4.87 9.74 -9.60
CA ALA A 36 4.61 8.41 -10.14
C ALA A 36 3.34 7.81 -9.53
N VAL A 37 3.16 7.98 -8.22
CA VAL A 37 1.98 7.47 -7.54
C VAL A 37 0.75 8.30 -7.92
N LEU A 38 0.91 9.62 -8.01
CA LEU A 38 -0.22 10.49 -8.34
C LEU A 38 -0.74 10.28 -9.75
N ASP A 39 0.10 9.73 -10.63
CA ASP A 39 -0.27 9.56 -12.04
C ASP A 39 -0.99 8.25 -12.34
N ILE A 40 -1.21 7.41 -11.34
CA ILE A 40 -1.92 6.14 -11.58
C ILE A 40 -3.40 6.41 -11.78
N ASP A 41 -4.12 5.37 -12.19
CA ASP A 41 -5.55 5.46 -12.43
C ASP A 41 -6.27 6.08 -11.24
N HIS A 42 -7.25 6.94 -11.51
CA HIS A 42 -7.94 7.71 -10.48
C HIS A 42 -8.54 6.84 -9.38
N LYS A 43 -9.22 5.77 -9.76
CA LYS A 43 -9.87 4.90 -8.76
C LYS A 43 -8.84 4.16 -7.93
N THR A 44 -7.75 3.76 -8.56
CA THR A 44 -6.68 3.09 -7.85
C THR A 44 -6.01 4.05 -6.88
N LEU A 45 -5.77 5.27 -7.30
CA LEU A 45 -5.18 6.28 -6.42
C LEU A 45 -6.09 6.57 -5.23
N GLU A 46 -7.39 6.69 -5.48
CA GLU A 46 -8.34 6.93 -4.40
C GLU A 46 -8.28 5.81 -3.37
N GLY A 47 -8.30 4.57 -3.84
CA GLY A 47 -8.22 3.42 -2.94
C GLY A 47 -6.91 3.38 -2.17
N PHE A 48 -5.80 3.70 -2.84
CA PHE A 48 -4.50 3.74 -2.18
C PHE A 48 -4.47 4.77 -1.06
N LYS A 49 -4.94 5.99 -1.36
CA LYS A 49 -4.91 7.06 -0.35
C LYS A 49 -5.80 6.72 0.84
N LYS A 50 -6.97 6.16 0.60
CA LYS A 50 -7.87 5.79 1.69
C LYS A 50 -7.28 4.67 2.55
N THR A 51 -6.65 3.70 1.91
CA THR A 51 -6.01 2.61 2.66
C THR A 51 -4.85 3.14 3.48
N LEU A 52 -4.03 3.98 2.88
CA LEU A 52 -2.89 4.56 3.58
C LEU A 52 -3.33 5.46 4.73
N ALA A 53 -4.42 6.21 4.54
CA ALA A 53 -4.97 7.06 5.60
C ALA A 53 -5.45 6.20 6.76
N THR A 54 -6.07 5.06 6.48
CA THR A 54 -6.49 4.13 7.52
C THR A 54 -5.27 3.59 8.27
N TYR A 55 -4.21 3.30 7.56
CA TYR A 55 -2.95 2.89 8.19
C TYR A 55 -2.40 3.99 9.10
N ALA A 56 -2.48 5.24 8.65
CA ALA A 56 -1.99 6.36 9.47
C ALA A 56 -2.76 6.46 10.79
N GLU A 57 -4.03 6.11 10.77
CA GLU A 57 -4.85 6.14 11.98
C GLU A 57 -4.55 4.98 12.92
N LYS A 58 -4.23 3.83 12.36
CA LYS A 58 -4.10 2.59 13.15
C LYS A 58 -2.67 2.24 13.54
N TYR A 59 -1.71 2.56 12.69
CA TYR A 59 -0.34 2.09 12.86
C TYR A 59 0.61 3.24 13.04
N SER A 60 1.87 2.93 13.34
CA SER A 60 2.87 3.98 13.54
C SER A 60 3.06 4.78 12.26
N SER A 61 3.45 6.03 12.44
CA SER A 61 3.72 6.91 11.30
C SER A 61 4.85 6.37 10.44
N TYR A 62 5.84 5.75 11.07
CA TYR A 62 6.96 5.18 10.34
C TYR A 62 6.50 4.01 9.47
N HIS A 63 5.64 3.15 10.00
CA HIS A 63 5.10 2.02 9.23
C HIS A 63 4.29 2.52 8.03
N THR A 64 3.47 3.55 8.27
CA THR A 64 2.66 4.14 7.21
C THR A 64 3.54 4.74 6.11
N PHE A 65 4.59 5.43 6.53
CA PHE A 65 5.55 6.01 5.61
C PHE A 65 6.19 4.92 4.74
N ASN A 66 6.55 3.81 5.36
CA ASN A 66 7.15 2.70 4.62
C ASN A 66 6.18 2.07 3.63
N MET A 67 4.91 1.98 3.97
CA MET A 67 3.92 1.43 3.04
C MET A 67 3.82 2.31 1.80
N HIS A 68 3.86 3.62 1.96
CA HIS A 68 3.87 4.50 0.81
C HIS A 68 5.10 4.23 -0.07
N ARG A 69 6.26 4.06 0.55
CA ARG A 69 7.48 3.78 -0.21
C ARG A 69 7.40 2.45 -0.95
N ARG A 70 6.84 1.42 -0.31
CA ARG A 70 6.69 0.12 -0.96
C ARG A 70 5.77 0.22 -2.17
N PHE A 71 4.67 0.92 -2.02
CA PHE A 71 3.74 1.08 -3.13
C PHE A 71 4.38 1.89 -4.25
N GLN A 72 5.12 2.94 -3.89
CA GLN A 72 5.84 3.73 -4.89
C GLN A 72 6.82 2.87 -5.69
N GLU A 73 7.57 2.01 -5.01
CA GLU A 73 8.49 1.11 -5.70
C GLU A 73 7.74 0.18 -6.66
N PHE A 74 6.61 -0.33 -6.21
CA PHE A 74 5.78 -1.19 -7.05
C PHE A 74 5.33 -0.47 -8.31
N VAL A 75 4.82 0.75 -8.16
CA VAL A 75 4.35 1.53 -9.30
C VAL A 75 5.49 1.82 -10.27
N ILE A 76 6.62 2.24 -9.76
CA ILE A 76 7.77 2.57 -10.60
C ILE A 76 8.28 1.33 -11.33
N SER A 77 8.35 0.21 -10.64
CA SER A 77 8.87 -1.04 -11.22
C SER A 77 7.96 -1.60 -12.30
N THR A 78 6.66 -1.54 -12.07
CA THR A 78 5.70 -2.14 -13.02
C THR A 78 5.31 -1.19 -14.13
N LYS A 79 5.47 0.12 -13.91
CA LYS A 79 5.04 1.17 -14.85
C LYS A 79 3.55 1.01 -15.19
N SER A 80 2.79 0.41 -14.27
CA SER A 80 1.36 0.20 -14.48
C SER A 80 0.58 1.22 -13.67
N ASN A 81 -0.55 1.65 -14.20
CA ASN A 81 -1.40 2.58 -13.47
C ASN A 81 -2.58 1.88 -12.80
N ILE A 82 -2.66 0.55 -12.90
CA ILE A 82 -3.69 -0.22 -12.22
C ILE A 82 -3.05 -1.43 -11.53
N ILE A 83 -3.81 -2.07 -10.67
CA ILE A 83 -3.37 -3.27 -9.98
C ILE A 83 -4.26 -4.41 -10.47
N ASP A 84 -3.69 -5.30 -11.28
CA ASP A 84 -4.42 -6.50 -11.69
C ASP A 84 -3.50 -7.70 -11.58
N THR A 85 -4.04 -8.87 -11.88
CA THR A 85 -3.27 -10.11 -11.68
C THR A 85 -2.02 -10.17 -12.55
N SER A 86 -2.11 -9.69 -13.78
CA SER A 86 -0.93 -9.74 -14.66
C SER A 86 0.17 -8.80 -14.18
N VAL A 87 -0.20 -7.65 -13.65
CA VAL A 87 0.78 -6.70 -13.10
C VAL A 87 1.49 -7.35 -11.90
N ILE A 88 0.74 -8.00 -11.02
CA ILE A 88 1.32 -8.66 -9.85
C ILE A 88 2.24 -9.80 -10.27
N ILE A 89 1.82 -10.62 -11.21
CA ILE A 89 2.61 -11.75 -11.68
C ILE A 89 3.93 -11.26 -12.28
N ASN A 90 3.85 -10.24 -13.12
CA ASN A 90 5.05 -9.70 -13.75
C ASN A 90 6.00 -9.08 -12.73
N TRP A 91 5.44 -8.39 -11.75
CA TRP A 91 6.26 -7.79 -10.71
C TRP A 91 6.98 -8.86 -9.90
N LYS A 92 6.23 -9.89 -9.50
CA LYS A 92 6.83 -10.99 -8.74
C LYS A 92 7.98 -11.62 -9.51
N ALA A 93 7.82 -11.78 -10.82
CA ALA A 93 8.85 -12.39 -11.64
C ALA A 93 10.14 -11.57 -11.70
N THR A 94 10.05 -10.27 -11.45
CA THR A 94 11.24 -9.41 -11.48
C THR A 94 11.96 -9.36 -10.14
N LEU A 95 11.34 -9.87 -9.08
CA LEU A 95 11.96 -9.85 -7.76
C LEU A 95 12.77 -11.12 -7.57
N GLY A 96 14.04 -10.99 -7.17
CA GLY A 96 14.81 -12.15 -6.78
C GLY A 96 14.40 -12.58 -5.38
N LYS A 97 14.93 -13.73 -4.95
CA LYS A 97 14.62 -14.23 -3.61
C LYS A 97 15.01 -13.24 -2.53
N GLU A 98 16.08 -12.51 -2.76
CA GLU A 98 16.56 -11.55 -1.78
C GLU A 98 15.61 -10.38 -1.61
N ARG A 99 14.70 -10.18 -2.56
CA ARG A 99 13.76 -9.06 -2.50
C ARG A 99 12.31 -9.53 -2.34
N GLU A 100 12.13 -10.79 -2.06
CA GLU A 100 10.79 -11.34 -1.91
C GLU A 100 10.04 -10.72 -0.74
N TRP A 101 10.76 -10.18 0.22
CA TRP A 101 10.14 -9.51 1.35
C TRP A 101 9.34 -8.28 0.94
N HIS A 102 9.71 -7.64 -0.17
CA HIS A 102 8.92 -6.53 -0.70
C HIS A 102 7.51 -7.00 -1.06
N LEU A 103 7.44 -8.16 -1.68
CA LEU A 103 6.15 -8.73 -2.04
C LEU A 103 5.33 -9.01 -0.80
N GLY A 104 5.97 -9.57 0.24
CA GLY A 104 5.25 -9.85 1.49
C GLY A 104 4.68 -8.61 2.13
N ALA A 105 5.48 -7.55 2.18
CA ALA A 105 5.04 -6.30 2.79
C ALA A 105 3.87 -5.70 2.02
N LEU A 106 3.98 -5.67 0.69
CA LEU A 106 2.93 -5.10 -0.13
C LEU A 106 1.68 -5.98 -0.13
N LYS A 107 1.88 -7.30 -0.08
CA LYS A 107 0.74 -8.22 -0.02
C LYS A 107 -0.20 -7.87 1.13
N GLY A 108 0.35 -7.71 2.33
CA GLY A 108 -0.47 -7.37 3.48
C GLY A 108 -1.24 -6.07 3.28
N PHE A 109 -0.58 -5.09 2.70
CA PHE A 109 -1.21 -3.79 2.45
C PHE A 109 -2.35 -3.93 1.43
N LEU A 110 -2.13 -4.67 0.35
CA LEU A 110 -3.16 -4.85 -0.68
C LEU A 110 -4.35 -5.66 -0.15
N LEU A 111 -4.09 -6.66 0.69
CA LEU A 111 -5.17 -7.42 1.29
C LEU A 111 -6.02 -6.52 2.21
N SER A 112 -5.37 -5.68 3.00
CA SER A 112 -6.10 -4.73 3.84
C SER A 112 -6.92 -3.76 3.00
N TRP A 113 -6.35 -3.28 1.92
CA TRP A 113 -7.01 -2.36 0.99
C TRP A 113 -8.33 -2.96 0.50
N HIS A 114 -8.29 -4.22 0.07
CA HIS A 114 -9.51 -4.89 -0.40
C HIS A 114 -10.48 -5.11 0.76
N GLU A 115 -9.97 -5.53 1.90
CA GLU A 115 -10.80 -5.80 3.06
C GLU A 115 -11.55 -4.55 3.53
N TYR A 116 -10.90 -3.39 3.43
CA TYR A 116 -11.54 -2.12 3.80
C TYR A 116 -12.62 -1.71 2.80
N GLY A 117 -12.69 -2.35 1.64
CA GLY A 117 -13.71 -2.05 0.64
C GLY A 117 -13.40 -0.89 -0.26
N TYR A 118 -12.14 -0.45 -0.33
CA TYR A 118 -11.77 0.67 -1.18
C TYR A 118 -11.45 0.19 -2.59
N SER A 119 -11.67 1.09 -3.57
CA SER A 119 -11.51 0.73 -4.98
C SER A 119 -10.05 0.51 -5.37
N GLY A 120 -9.82 -0.35 -6.36
CA GLY A 120 -8.50 -0.53 -6.95
C GLY A 120 -7.90 -1.91 -6.82
N VAL A 121 -8.35 -2.72 -5.87
CA VAL A 121 -7.86 -4.09 -5.68
C VAL A 121 -9.07 -5.00 -5.65
N ASP A 122 -9.22 -5.83 -6.67
CA ASP A 122 -10.39 -6.70 -6.73
C ASP A 122 -10.08 -8.09 -6.17
N LYS A 123 -11.11 -8.92 -6.13
CA LYS A 123 -11.00 -10.24 -5.52
C LYS A 123 -10.00 -11.15 -6.23
N SER A 124 -9.87 -11.01 -7.55
CA SER A 124 -8.94 -11.85 -8.29
C SER A 124 -7.49 -11.57 -7.86
N VAL A 125 -7.17 -10.30 -7.59
CA VAL A 125 -5.85 -9.94 -7.09
C VAL A 125 -5.63 -10.53 -5.70
N VAL A 126 -6.64 -10.44 -4.84
CA VAL A 126 -6.55 -10.99 -3.49
C VAL A 126 -6.30 -12.49 -3.55
N SER A 127 -7.07 -13.21 -4.38
CA SER A 127 -6.92 -14.66 -4.50
C SER A 127 -5.51 -15.02 -4.97
N LEU A 128 -4.99 -14.27 -5.94
CA LEU A 128 -3.65 -14.51 -6.44
C LEU A 128 -2.61 -14.30 -5.33
N LEU A 129 -2.73 -13.18 -4.61
CA LEU A 129 -1.77 -12.87 -3.55
C LEU A 129 -1.80 -13.94 -2.46
N GLU A 130 -2.98 -14.43 -2.12
CA GLU A 130 -3.10 -15.44 -1.10
C GLU A 130 -2.53 -16.78 -1.54
N SER A 131 -2.43 -17.01 -2.84
CA SER A 131 -1.88 -18.26 -3.36
C SER A 131 -0.35 -18.28 -3.30
N PHE A 132 0.29 -17.15 -3.10
CA PHE A 132 1.75 -17.09 -3.09
C PHE A 132 2.31 -17.68 -1.80
N THR A 133 3.33 -18.53 -1.94
CA THR A 133 4.08 -19.02 -0.79
C THR A 133 5.42 -18.32 -0.80
N LEU A 134 5.69 -17.59 0.27
CA LEU A 134 6.94 -16.83 0.36
C LEU A 134 7.96 -17.61 1.17
N SER A 135 9.22 -17.54 0.72
CA SER A 135 10.29 -18.29 1.37
C SER A 135 10.37 -18.05 2.87
N GLY A 136 10.28 -16.79 3.26
CA GLY A 136 10.33 -16.44 4.67
C GLY A 136 9.17 -17.02 5.45
N ASN A 137 7.98 -16.99 4.86
CA ASN A 137 6.80 -17.55 5.51
C ASN A 137 6.89 -19.05 5.66
N GLU A 138 7.41 -19.72 4.66
CA GLU A 138 7.60 -21.15 4.74
C GLU A 138 8.54 -21.51 5.87
N LYS A 139 9.67 -20.80 5.95
CA LYS A 139 10.62 -21.05 7.01
C LYS A 139 10.00 -20.82 8.37
N GLY A 140 9.27 -19.74 8.50
CA GLY A 140 8.61 -19.43 9.75
C GLY A 140 7.62 -20.50 10.15
N LYS A 141 6.86 -20.98 9.19
CA LYS A 141 5.89 -22.05 9.46
C LYS A 141 6.58 -23.32 9.90
N SER A 142 7.65 -23.68 9.22
CA SER A 142 8.39 -24.89 9.59
C SER A 142 8.91 -24.80 11.01
N VAL A 143 9.42 -23.65 11.37
CA VAL A 143 9.97 -23.46 12.70
C VAL A 143 8.90 -23.50 13.75
N LEU A 144 7.75 -22.95 13.44
CA LEU A 144 6.67 -22.82 14.41
C LEU A 144 5.96 -24.13 14.69
N ARG A 145 6.14 -25.10 13.87
CA ARG A 145 5.56 -26.42 14.14
C ARG A 145 6.47 -27.31 14.96
#